data_45a2f5beafed547cf3cc8307897a2d05
#
_entry.id   45a2f5beafed547cf3cc8307897a2d05
#
_cell.length_a   1.000
_cell.length_b   1.000
_cell.length_c   1.000
_cell.angle_alpha   90.00
_cell.angle_beta   90.00
_cell.angle_gamma   90.00
#
_symmetry.space_group_name_H-M   'P 1'
#
loop_
_entity.id
_entity.type
_entity.pdbx_description
1 polymer ?
#
loop_
_entity_poly.entity_id
_entity_poly.type
_entity_poly.pdbx_seq_one_letter_code
_entity_poly.pdbx_strand_id
1 'polypeptide(L)'
;MIGGGHPSPAARCPHSTMVPSVYRHLARTVAAIVVLAAGVTACSRAPAATGASIPRTADGKPNLQGIWQVRNRASYDLEGHVASRGMLAGTTVVQGGAIPYQPWAAEKRIANAASRQTADPVAGCHLPGVPRIMYMDFPFQIFQTPEHIAMTFEWSLVHRRIAMNGAPADGIDFWMGDSRGRWDGDTLVVDVTHHNDKTWFDMAGNFHSEALQLVERYTLMDADTINYEVTVTDPKVFTRPWTIRMTLQRQKDVGILDYECTAMLDEMGVHHTWPRDFDEEK
;
A
#
# COMPACT_ATOMS: atom_id res chain seq x y z
N MET A 1 10.00 58.42 14.45
CA MET A 1 8.67 58.89 14.04
C MET A 1 7.81 57.65 13.89
N ILE A 2 7.00 57.33 14.90
CA ILE A 2 5.57 57.62 15.01
C ILE A 2 4.82 56.96 13.82
N GLY A 3 3.96 56.07 13.99
CA GLY A 3 2.84 55.67 14.76
C GLY A 3 2.37 54.31 14.24
N GLY A 4 1.73 53.50 14.93
CA GLY A 4 0.59 53.68 15.80
C GLY A 4 -0.68 53.08 15.22
N GLY A 5 -1.24 52.14 15.93
CA GLY A 5 -2.64 51.99 16.08
C GLY A 5 -3.32 50.78 15.38
N HIS A 6 -3.96 50.02 15.91
CA HIS A 6 -4.96 49.71 16.92
C HIS A 6 -5.74 48.41 16.56
N PRO A 7 -6.26 47.67 17.51
CA PRO A 7 -6.99 46.43 17.27
C PRO A 7 -8.50 46.69 17.09
N SER A 8 -9.15 45.79 16.38
CA SER A 8 -10.60 45.80 16.14
C SER A 8 -11.34 44.93 17.19
N PRO A 9 -12.55 45.29 17.56
CA PRO A 9 -13.22 44.80 18.75
C PRO A 9 -14.14 43.59 18.50
N ALA A 10 -14.28 42.80 19.56
CA ALA A 10 -15.18 41.68 19.70
C ALA A 10 -16.67 42.11 19.70
N ALA A 11 -17.48 41.38 18.97
CA ALA A 11 -18.94 41.51 19.01
C ALA A 11 -19.53 40.66 20.17
N ARG A 12 -20.23 41.34 21.05
CA ARG A 12 -21.02 40.72 22.14
C ARG A 12 -22.46 40.47 21.69
N CYS A 13 -22.98 39.30 22.08
CA CYS A 13 -24.41 39.03 22.08
C CYS A 13 -25.12 39.77 23.23
N PRO A 14 -26.35 40.30 23.04
CA PRO A 14 -27.15 40.80 24.16
C PRO A 14 -28.09 39.75 24.73
N HIS A 15 -28.10 39.66 26.04
CA HIS A 15 -29.16 39.05 26.85
C HIS A 15 -30.44 39.85 26.75
N SER A 16 -31.58 39.18 26.71
CA SER A 16 -32.86 39.82 27.01
C SER A 16 -33.58 39.09 28.12
N THR A 17 -33.93 39.89 29.13
CA THR A 17 -34.55 39.54 30.37
C THR A 17 -36.09 39.52 30.27
N MET A 18 -36.65 38.61 31.01
CA MET A 18 -37.98 38.48 31.63
C MET A 18 -38.86 39.71 31.74
N VAL A 19 -40.19 39.53 31.78
CA VAL A 19 -41.09 39.70 32.95
C VAL A 19 -42.57 39.45 32.56
N PRO A 20 -43.47 39.10 33.54
CA PRO A 20 -44.72 38.37 33.35
C PRO A 20 -45.97 39.24 33.54
N SER A 21 -47.14 38.74 33.19
CA SER A 21 -48.41 39.16 33.81
C SER A 21 -49.58 38.25 33.36
N VAL A 22 -50.08 37.44 34.23
CA VAL A 22 -51.32 37.45 35.02
C VAL A 22 -52.54 38.04 34.31
N TYR A 23 -53.63 37.23 34.13
CA TYR A 23 -55.01 37.39 34.44
C TYR A 23 -55.79 36.18 33.90
N ARG A 24 -56.27 35.36 34.67
CA ARG A 24 -57.50 35.05 35.45
C ARG A 24 -58.81 35.05 34.65
N HIS A 25 -59.55 33.93 34.87
CA HIS A 25 -60.97 33.59 34.84
C HIS A 25 -61.63 33.26 33.49
N LEU A 26 -62.31 32.21 33.36
CA LEU A 26 -63.52 31.59 33.89
C LEU A 26 -63.82 30.30 33.06
N ALA A 27 -64.01 29.29 33.78
CA ALA A 27 -64.93 28.18 33.76
C ALA A 27 -65.95 28.03 32.62
N ARG A 28 -66.04 26.84 32.04
CA ARG A 28 -67.16 25.87 32.15
C ARG A 28 -67.20 24.84 31.05
N THR A 29 -67.00 23.60 31.50
CA THR A 29 -67.74 22.38 31.18
C THR A 29 -67.85 21.90 29.71
N VAL A 30 -67.51 20.66 29.59
CA VAL A 30 -68.16 19.47 29.02
C VAL A 30 -67.50 18.79 27.88
N ALA A 31 -67.36 17.51 28.09
CA ALA A 31 -67.30 16.36 27.24
C ALA A 31 -65.90 15.76 27.01
N ALA A 32 -65.69 14.68 27.72
CA ALA A 32 -64.71 13.67 27.50
C ALA A 32 -64.89 12.98 26.12
N ILE A 33 -63.88 13.04 25.27
CA ILE A 33 -63.66 12.01 24.23
C ILE A 33 -62.26 11.52 24.43
N VAL A 34 -62.17 10.36 25.06
CA VAL A 34 -60.94 9.60 25.13
C VAL A 34 -60.68 8.98 23.75
N VAL A 35 -59.89 9.61 22.94
CA VAL A 35 -59.26 8.94 21.74
C VAL A 35 -57.96 8.36 22.18
N LEU A 36 -57.95 7.06 22.42
CA LEU A 36 -56.76 6.26 22.57
C LEU A 36 -56.01 6.27 21.20
N ALA A 37 -55.13 7.23 20.97
CA ALA A 37 -54.18 7.17 19.90
C ALA A 37 -53.05 6.22 20.35
N ALA A 38 -53.16 4.93 19.99
CA ALA A 38 -52.06 4.01 20.06
C ALA A 38 -50.95 4.53 19.11
N GLY A 39 -50.00 5.25 19.68
CA GLY A 39 -48.77 5.66 18.99
C GLY A 39 -47.95 4.41 18.64
N VAL A 40 -48.11 3.93 17.42
CA VAL A 40 -47.16 2.99 16.84
C VAL A 40 -45.88 3.78 16.57
N THR A 41 -44.97 3.77 17.54
CA THR A 41 -43.57 4.17 17.31
C THR A 41 -42.99 3.16 16.36
N ALA A 42 -43.13 3.39 15.05
CA ALA A 42 -42.33 2.74 14.04
C ALA A 42 -40.86 3.17 14.28
N CYS A 43 -40.11 2.33 14.98
CA CYS A 43 -38.67 2.40 14.94
C CYS A 43 -38.26 2.23 13.46
N SER A 44 -38.08 3.33 12.76
CA SER A 44 -37.37 3.31 11.47
C SER A 44 -35.96 2.81 11.73
N ARG A 45 -35.80 1.50 11.57
CA ARG A 45 -34.47 0.90 11.50
C ARG A 45 -33.78 1.59 10.34
N ALA A 46 -32.82 2.47 10.63
CA ALA A 46 -31.95 3.02 9.61
C ALA A 46 -31.47 1.84 8.76
N PRO A 47 -31.51 1.92 7.41
CA PRO A 47 -30.97 0.86 6.59
C PRO A 47 -29.52 0.67 7.03
N ALA A 48 -29.18 -0.55 7.45
CA ALA A 48 -27.82 -0.92 7.69
C ALA A 48 -27.07 -0.54 6.40
N ALA A 49 -26.02 0.27 6.53
CA ALA A 49 -25.16 0.56 5.42
C ALA A 49 -24.78 -0.81 4.81
N THR A 50 -25.29 -1.10 3.63
CA THR A 50 -24.91 -2.29 2.87
C THR A 50 -23.45 -2.07 2.52
N GLY A 51 -22.55 -2.60 3.34
CA GLY A 51 -21.14 -2.68 2.99
C GLY A 51 -21.09 -3.27 1.58
N ALA A 52 -20.46 -2.57 0.66
CA ALA A 52 -20.34 -3.03 -0.71
C ALA A 52 -19.81 -4.47 -0.67
N SER A 53 -20.56 -5.42 -1.23
CA SER A 53 -20.18 -6.82 -1.20
C SER A 53 -18.88 -6.99 -1.96
N ILE A 54 -17.91 -7.64 -1.35
CA ILE A 54 -16.63 -7.97 -2.00
C ILE A 54 -16.91 -8.83 -3.23
N PRO A 55 -16.45 -8.43 -4.43
CA PRO A 55 -16.62 -9.23 -5.64
C PRO A 55 -15.88 -10.57 -5.51
N ARG A 56 -16.50 -11.65 -6.03
CA ARG A 56 -15.96 -12.99 -5.94
C ARG A 56 -15.83 -13.65 -7.30
N THR A 57 -14.88 -14.55 -7.42
CA THR A 57 -14.72 -15.47 -8.54
C THR A 57 -15.73 -16.60 -8.47
N ALA A 58 -15.83 -17.42 -9.52
CA ALA A 58 -16.78 -18.53 -9.60
C ALA A 58 -16.57 -19.59 -8.50
N ASP A 59 -15.33 -19.75 -8.02
CA ASP A 59 -14.96 -20.63 -6.89
C ASP A 59 -15.17 -19.98 -5.51
N GLY A 60 -15.80 -18.79 -5.46
CA GLY A 60 -16.17 -18.10 -4.24
C GLY A 60 -15.04 -17.32 -3.55
N LYS A 61 -13.84 -17.28 -4.11
CA LYS A 61 -12.73 -16.51 -3.56
C LYS A 61 -12.87 -15.02 -3.91
N PRO A 62 -12.30 -14.09 -3.11
CA PRO A 62 -12.25 -12.68 -3.49
C PRO A 62 -11.63 -12.51 -4.87
N ASN A 63 -12.26 -11.69 -5.71
CA ASN A 63 -11.82 -11.44 -7.07
C ASN A 63 -10.79 -10.32 -7.11
N LEU A 64 -9.52 -10.69 -7.13
CA LEU A 64 -8.38 -9.76 -7.21
C LEU A 64 -8.06 -9.33 -8.64
N GLN A 65 -8.73 -9.89 -9.67
CA GLN A 65 -8.45 -9.57 -11.06
C GLN A 65 -8.62 -8.08 -11.35
N GLY A 66 -7.80 -7.56 -12.23
CA GLY A 66 -7.84 -6.16 -12.67
C GLY A 66 -6.49 -5.49 -12.62
N ILE A 67 -6.45 -4.20 -12.95
CA ILE A 67 -5.24 -3.38 -12.94
C ILE A 67 -5.18 -2.62 -11.64
N TRP A 68 -4.02 -2.65 -11.00
CA TRP A 68 -3.77 -2.10 -9.68
C TRP A 68 -2.51 -1.23 -9.66
N GLN A 69 -2.49 -0.24 -8.78
CA GLN A 69 -1.33 0.62 -8.57
C GLN A 69 -1.31 1.14 -7.13
N VAL A 70 -0.13 1.32 -6.57
CA VAL A 70 0.05 2.08 -5.33
C VAL A 70 -0.04 3.58 -5.59
N ARG A 71 -0.45 4.34 -4.56
CA ARG A 71 -0.42 5.81 -4.59
C ARG A 71 0.42 6.34 -3.42
N ASN A 72 1.65 5.84 -3.32
CA ASN A 72 2.62 6.27 -2.32
C ASN A 72 4.00 6.45 -2.97
N ARG A 73 5.04 6.65 -2.17
CA ARG A 73 6.43 6.85 -2.62
C ARG A 73 7.38 5.81 -2.03
N ALA A 74 6.87 4.63 -1.72
CA ALA A 74 7.65 3.54 -1.14
C ALA A 74 8.79 3.05 -2.03
N SER A 75 8.67 3.19 -3.36
CA SER A 75 9.74 2.86 -4.31
C SER A 75 10.97 3.76 -4.17
N TYR A 76 10.80 4.96 -3.61
CA TYR A 76 11.89 5.88 -3.32
C TYR A 76 12.51 5.61 -1.95
N ASP A 77 11.69 5.49 -0.92
CA ASP A 77 12.08 5.09 0.43
C ASP A 77 10.87 4.53 1.17
N LEU A 78 11.00 3.35 1.77
CA LEU A 78 9.97 2.73 2.61
C LEU A 78 9.73 3.51 3.90
N GLU A 79 10.74 4.20 4.40
CA GLU A 79 10.62 5.08 5.55
C GLU A 79 10.11 6.47 5.14
N GLY A 80 9.56 7.22 6.10
CA GLY A 80 9.12 8.59 5.85
C GLY A 80 10.30 9.51 5.54
N HIS A 81 10.20 10.29 4.45
CA HIS A 81 11.30 11.13 3.98
C HIS A 81 10.81 12.44 3.35
N VAL A 82 11.63 13.46 3.43
CA VAL A 82 11.42 14.72 2.74
C VAL A 82 11.92 14.66 1.30
N ALA A 83 11.44 15.55 0.45
CA ALA A 83 11.92 15.62 -0.92
C ALA A 83 13.43 15.96 -0.96
N SER A 84 14.14 15.27 -1.84
CA SER A 84 15.55 15.52 -2.15
C SER A 84 15.80 15.33 -3.64
N ARG A 85 17.04 15.60 -4.10
CA ARG A 85 17.34 15.48 -5.53
C ARG A 85 17.09 14.05 -6.03
N GLY A 86 16.14 13.92 -6.96
CA GLY A 86 15.75 12.65 -7.57
C GLY A 86 14.88 11.75 -6.67
N MET A 87 14.37 12.28 -5.53
CA MET A 87 13.45 11.57 -4.65
C MET A 87 12.30 12.50 -4.24
N LEU A 88 11.07 12.10 -4.49
CA LEU A 88 9.88 12.80 -4.04
C LEU A 88 9.62 12.50 -2.56
N ALA A 89 9.06 13.48 -1.81
CA ALA A 89 8.68 13.27 -0.42
C ALA A 89 7.66 12.13 -0.29
N GLY A 90 7.77 11.33 0.77
CA GLY A 90 6.87 10.23 1.06
C GLY A 90 6.62 10.03 2.55
N THR A 91 5.46 9.47 2.87
CA THR A 91 5.16 8.98 4.21
C THR A 91 5.63 7.54 4.36
N THR A 92 6.03 7.15 5.58
CA THR A 92 6.45 5.78 5.84
C THR A 92 5.32 4.77 5.57
N VAL A 93 5.70 3.64 5.00
CA VAL A 93 4.85 2.44 4.89
C VAL A 93 5.30 1.33 5.85
N VAL A 94 6.39 1.57 6.59
CA VAL A 94 6.93 0.66 7.59
C VAL A 94 6.13 0.77 8.87
N GLN A 95 5.60 -0.32 9.38
CA GLN A 95 4.90 -0.36 10.65
C GLN A 95 5.87 -0.09 11.80
N GLY A 96 5.58 0.95 12.60
CA GLY A 96 6.49 1.42 13.64
C GLY A 96 7.54 2.45 13.15
N GLY A 97 7.53 2.79 11.87
CA GLY A 97 8.22 3.95 11.29
C GLY A 97 9.69 3.73 10.92
N ALA A 98 10.33 2.66 11.39
CA ALA A 98 11.75 2.40 11.13
C ALA A 98 12.04 0.92 10.85
N ILE A 99 12.98 0.68 9.93
CA ILE A 99 13.49 -0.65 9.59
C ILE A 99 14.55 -1.07 10.64
N PRO A 100 14.39 -2.24 11.27
CA PRO A 100 15.24 -2.68 12.38
C PRO A 100 16.55 -3.32 11.92
N TYR A 101 17.45 -2.54 11.33
CA TYR A 101 18.73 -3.02 10.82
C TYR A 101 19.67 -3.56 11.90
N GLN A 102 20.48 -4.59 11.53
CA GLN A 102 21.75 -4.87 12.20
C GLN A 102 22.70 -3.67 12.02
N PRO A 103 23.61 -3.38 12.98
CA PRO A 103 24.50 -2.20 12.89
C PRO A 103 25.27 -2.11 11.55
N TRP A 104 25.91 -3.21 11.14
CA TRP A 104 26.64 -3.28 9.86
C TRP A 104 25.76 -3.03 8.64
N ALA A 105 24.51 -3.50 8.70
CA ALA A 105 23.57 -3.38 7.59
C ALA A 105 23.04 -1.95 7.47
N ALA A 106 22.90 -1.22 8.58
CA ALA A 106 22.57 0.19 8.55
C ALA A 106 23.64 1.03 7.84
N GLU A 107 24.94 0.71 8.06
CA GLU A 107 26.06 1.34 7.36
C GLU A 107 26.03 1.01 5.87
N LYS A 108 25.82 -0.26 5.51
CA LYS A 108 25.68 -0.68 4.10
C LYS A 108 24.51 0.01 3.40
N ARG A 109 23.36 0.16 4.05
CA ARG A 109 22.22 0.92 3.51
C ARG A 109 22.61 2.35 3.13
N ILE A 110 23.37 3.04 3.99
CA ILE A 110 23.86 4.40 3.70
C ILE A 110 24.80 4.42 2.50
N ALA A 111 25.71 3.47 2.41
CA ALA A 111 26.61 3.33 1.27
C ALA A 111 25.85 3.04 -0.03
N ASN A 112 24.85 2.16 0.01
CA ASN A 112 23.96 1.89 -1.13
C ASN A 112 23.23 3.17 -1.59
N ALA A 113 22.66 3.93 -0.66
CA ALA A 113 21.97 5.18 -0.98
C ALA A 113 22.88 6.19 -1.68
N ALA A 114 24.14 6.27 -1.27
CA ALA A 114 25.13 7.16 -1.88
C ALA A 114 25.47 6.78 -3.34
N SER A 115 25.41 5.50 -3.68
CA SER A 115 25.72 4.95 -5.01
C SER A 115 24.48 4.56 -5.84
N ARG A 116 23.28 4.90 -5.39
CA ARG A 116 22.01 4.41 -5.98
C ARG A 116 21.86 4.61 -7.49
N GLN A 117 22.48 5.64 -8.05
CA GLN A 117 22.37 5.93 -9.49
C GLN A 117 23.08 4.89 -10.37
N THR A 118 24.05 4.17 -9.80
CA THR A 118 24.87 3.18 -10.52
C THR A 118 24.77 1.78 -9.95
N ALA A 119 24.43 1.66 -8.66
CA ALA A 119 24.41 0.39 -7.95
C ALA A 119 22.99 -0.15 -7.68
N ASP A 120 21.94 0.69 -7.77
CA ASP A 120 20.58 0.20 -7.67
C ASP A 120 20.25 -0.67 -8.90
N PRO A 121 19.89 -1.97 -8.72
CA PRO A 121 19.57 -2.86 -9.84
C PRO A 121 18.51 -2.31 -10.79
N VAL A 122 17.52 -1.59 -10.24
CA VAL A 122 16.44 -0.99 -11.04
C VAL A 122 16.95 0.16 -11.92
N ALA A 123 17.94 0.94 -11.46
CA ALA A 123 18.60 1.93 -12.30
C ALA A 123 19.32 1.28 -13.50
N GLY A 124 19.69 0.02 -13.35
CA GLY A 124 20.24 -0.84 -14.36
C GLY A 124 19.23 -1.66 -15.15
N CYS A 125 17.95 -1.36 -15.08
CA CYS A 125 16.88 -2.13 -15.73
C CYS A 125 16.84 -3.63 -15.35
N HIS A 126 17.45 -4.00 -14.21
CA HIS A 126 17.33 -5.37 -13.69
C HIS A 126 15.99 -5.55 -12.97
N LEU A 127 15.62 -6.82 -12.75
CA LEU A 127 14.41 -7.16 -12.03
C LEU A 127 14.43 -6.54 -10.62
N PRO A 128 13.35 -5.86 -10.20
CA PRO A 128 13.32 -5.13 -8.93
C PRO A 128 13.19 -6.03 -7.69
N GLY A 129 12.85 -7.30 -7.88
CA GLY A 129 12.56 -8.22 -6.79
C GLY A 129 11.19 -7.99 -6.15
N VAL A 130 10.78 -8.94 -5.29
CA VAL A 130 9.63 -8.81 -4.41
C VAL A 130 10.15 -8.38 -3.03
N PRO A 131 9.53 -7.41 -2.35
CA PRO A 131 8.23 -6.82 -2.68
C PRO A 131 8.30 -5.55 -3.53
N ARG A 132 9.47 -5.04 -3.91
CA ARG A 132 9.66 -3.74 -4.59
C ARG A 132 8.79 -3.58 -5.83
N ILE A 133 8.66 -4.63 -6.65
CA ILE A 133 7.84 -4.59 -7.87
C ILE A 133 6.38 -4.21 -7.59
N MET A 134 5.86 -4.53 -6.40
CA MET A 134 4.47 -4.29 -6.02
C MET A 134 4.17 -2.81 -5.74
N TYR A 135 5.20 -1.99 -5.46
CA TYR A 135 5.03 -0.58 -5.13
C TYR A 135 5.89 0.37 -5.96
N MET A 136 6.36 -0.08 -7.11
CA MET A 136 6.89 0.81 -8.14
C MET A 136 5.77 1.72 -8.67
N ASP A 137 6.14 2.88 -9.22
CA ASP A 137 5.18 3.89 -9.71
C ASP A 137 4.43 3.47 -10.99
N PHE A 138 4.47 2.20 -11.35
CA PHE A 138 3.85 1.60 -12.53
C PHE A 138 2.67 0.72 -12.15
N PRO A 139 1.59 0.70 -12.96
CA PRO A 139 0.49 -0.23 -12.74
C PRO A 139 0.89 -1.67 -13.05
N PHE A 140 0.10 -2.61 -12.51
CA PHE A 140 0.21 -4.02 -12.84
C PHE A 140 -1.16 -4.67 -12.89
N GLN A 141 -1.29 -5.72 -13.68
CA GLN A 141 -2.52 -6.48 -13.85
C GLN A 141 -2.44 -7.83 -13.15
N ILE A 142 -3.50 -8.17 -12.41
CA ILE A 142 -3.68 -9.48 -11.79
C ILE A 142 -4.64 -10.32 -12.64
N PHE A 143 -4.23 -11.54 -12.96
CA PHE A 143 -5.03 -12.62 -13.51
C PHE A 143 -5.14 -13.75 -12.47
N GLN A 144 -6.34 -14.23 -12.23
CA GLN A 144 -6.60 -15.19 -11.16
C GLN A 144 -7.32 -16.41 -11.69
N THR A 145 -6.75 -17.59 -11.40
CA THR A 145 -7.39 -18.89 -11.54
C THR A 145 -7.31 -19.64 -10.21
N PRO A 146 -8.02 -20.77 -10.03
CA PRO A 146 -7.89 -21.57 -8.81
C PRO A 146 -6.46 -22.09 -8.56
N GLU A 147 -5.70 -22.38 -9.63
CA GLU A 147 -4.37 -22.99 -9.55
C GLU A 147 -3.24 -21.98 -9.53
N HIS A 148 -3.45 -20.81 -10.12
CA HIS A 148 -2.41 -19.79 -10.29
C HIS A 148 -2.97 -18.38 -10.21
N ILE A 149 -2.14 -17.49 -9.65
CA ILE A 149 -2.30 -16.06 -9.83
C ILE A 149 -1.08 -15.58 -10.63
N ALA A 150 -1.34 -14.91 -11.76
CA ALA A 150 -0.31 -14.29 -12.57
C ALA A 150 -0.42 -12.77 -12.45
N MET A 151 0.71 -12.10 -12.39
CA MET A 151 0.79 -10.65 -12.41
C MET A 151 1.69 -10.22 -13.55
N THR A 152 1.22 -9.23 -14.33
CA THR A 152 2.00 -8.57 -15.37
C THR A 152 2.20 -7.13 -14.97
N PHE A 153 3.43 -6.69 -14.93
CA PHE A 153 3.82 -5.33 -14.53
C PHE A 153 4.17 -4.51 -15.78
N GLU A 154 3.75 -3.26 -15.79
CA GLU A 154 4.13 -2.33 -16.87
C GLU A 154 5.64 -2.11 -16.93
N TRP A 155 6.32 -2.10 -15.77
CA TRP A 155 7.77 -2.06 -15.69
C TRP A 155 8.40 -3.25 -16.44
N SER A 156 9.06 -2.97 -17.57
CA SER A 156 9.81 -3.94 -18.39
C SER A 156 9.05 -5.25 -18.67
N LEU A 157 7.72 -5.19 -18.71
CA LEU A 157 6.81 -6.34 -18.91
C LEU A 157 7.15 -7.54 -17.99
N VAL A 158 7.60 -7.27 -16.78
CA VAL A 158 7.91 -8.31 -15.79
C VAL A 158 6.65 -9.11 -15.48
N HIS A 159 6.84 -10.41 -15.40
CA HIS A 159 5.77 -11.34 -15.00
C HIS A 159 6.11 -12.00 -13.68
N ARG A 160 5.11 -12.15 -12.82
CA ARG A 160 5.20 -12.89 -11.57
C ARG A 160 4.11 -13.95 -11.53
N ARG A 161 4.50 -15.19 -11.25
CA ARG A 161 3.58 -16.29 -11.04
C ARG A 161 3.54 -16.64 -9.56
N ILE A 162 2.35 -16.73 -8.99
CA ILE A 162 2.09 -17.28 -7.66
C ILE A 162 1.41 -18.64 -7.88
N ALA A 163 2.09 -19.71 -7.52
CA ALA A 163 1.51 -21.05 -7.59
C ALA A 163 0.62 -21.26 -6.36
N MET A 164 -0.64 -21.58 -6.58
CA MET A 164 -1.58 -21.92 -5.53
C MET A 164 -1.39 -23.41 -5.22
N ASN A 165 -0.84 -23.72 -4.05
CA ASN A 165 -0.41 -25.05 -3.64
C ASN A 165 0.91 -25.51 -4.29
N GLY A 166 1.53 -26.51 -3.66
CA GLY A 166 2.81 -27.07 -4.07
C GLY A 166 3.99 -26.64 -3.19
N ALA A 167 5.04 -27.43 -3.23
CA ALA A 167 6.28 -27.14 -2.54
C ALA A 167 7.07 -26.03 -3.26
N PRO A 168 7.91 -25.25 -2.56
CA PRO A 168 8.86 -24.35 -3.17
C PRO A 168 9.80 -25.08 -4.12
N ALA A 169 10.40 -24.34 -5.06
CA ALA A 169 11.46 -24.85 -5.91
C ALA A 169 12.70 -25.17 -5.05
N ASP A 170 13.38 -26.28 -5.34
CA ASP A 170 14.58 -26.66 -4.60
C ASP A 170 15.85 -26.13 -5.30
N GLY A 171 16.76 -25.58 -4.50
CA GLY A 171 18.17 -25.39 -4.87
C GLY A 171 18.48 -24.27 -5.87
N ILE A 172 17.55 -23.38 -6.17
CA ILE A 172 17.74 -22.24 -7.08
C ILE A 172 17.22 -20.96 -6.46
N ASP A 173 18.02 -19.91 -6.45
CA ASP A 173 17.62 -18.57 -6.02
C ASP A 173 17.26 -17.70 -7.22
N PHE A 174 16.18 -16.93 -7.06
CA PHE A 174 15.59 -16.11 -8.11
C PHE A 174 15.63 -14.63 -7.74
N TRP A 175 15.65 -13.77 -8.75
CA TRP A 175 15.51 -12.32 -8.57
C TRP A 175 14.17 -11.93 -7.95
N MET A 176 13.10 -12.62 -8.33
CA MET A 176 11.73 -12.37 -7.87
C MET A 176 11.30 -13.32 -6.74
N GLY A 177 12.21 -14.18 -6.28
CA GLY A 177 11.86 -15.26 -5.37
C GLY A 177 10.89 -16.29 -5.95
N ASP A 178 10.62 -17.37 -5.21
CA ASP A 178 9.58 -18.35 -5.50
C ASP A 178 8.33 -18.06 -4.67
N SER A 179 7.21 -17.79 -5.34
CA SER A 179 5.96 -17.33 -4.73
C SER A 179 4.93 -18.47 -4.63
N ARG A 180 4.52 -18.80 -3.40
CA ARG A 180 3.54 -19.86 -3.09
C ARG A 180 2.34 -19.28 -2.37
N GLY A 181 1.17 -19.38 -3.01
CA GLY A 181 -0.08 -18.81 -2.52
C GLY A 181 -0.97 -19.83 -1.83
N ARG A 182 -1.73 -19.34 -0.86
CA ARG A 182 -2.87 -20.04 -0.25
C ARG A 182 -3.93 -19.03 0.17
N TRP A 183 -5.16 -19.50 0.28
CA TRP A 183 -6.24 -18.68 0.84
C TRP A 183 -6.36 -18.93 2.35
N ASP A 184 -6.37 -17.84 3.12
CA ASP A 184 -6.68 -17.81 4.55
C ASP A 184 -7.98 -16.98 4.70
N GLY A 185 -9.12 -17.68 4.69
CA GLY A 185 -10.42 -17.02 4.57
C GLY A 185 -10.52 -16.22 3.27
N ASP A 186 -10.72 -14.91 3.39
CA ASP A 186 -10.82 -13.94 2.30
C ASP A 186 -9.48 -13.23 2.00
N THR A 187 -8.39 -13.67 2.59
CA THR A 187 -7.05 -13.13 2.36
C THR A 187 -6.21 -14.10 1.54
N LEU A 188 -5.65 -13.63 0.44
CA LEU A 188 -4.57 -14.35 -0.25
C LEU A 188 -3.28 -14.15 0.55
N VAL A 189 -2.68 -15.24 0.99
CA VAL A 189 -1.38 -15.27 1.67
C VAL A 189 -0.36 -15.88 0.72
N VAL A 190 0.77 -15.19 0.55
CA VAL A 190 1.85 -15.62 -0.34
C VAL A 190 3.15 -15.70 0.46
N ASP A 191 3.71 -16.89 0.55
CA ASP A 191 5.06 -17.08 1.05
C ASP A 191 6.04 -16.92 -0.13
N VAL A 192 7.07 -16.08 0.04
CA VAL A 192 8.10 -15.86 -0.98
C VAL A 192 9.46 -16.17 -0.39
N THR A 193 10.14 -17.11 -1.00
CA THR A 193 11.46 -17.62 -0.57
C THR A 193 12.41 -17.71 -1.76
N HIS A 194 13.62 -18.22 -1.57
CA HIS A 194 14.61 -18.42 -2.65
C HIS A 194 14.94 -17.12 -3.39
N HIS A 195 15.18 -16.05 -2.61
CA HIS A 195 15.69 -14.79 -3.15
C HIS A 195 17.20 -14.88 -3.31
N ASN A 196 17.73 -14.32 -4.42
CA ASN A 196 19.12 -13.94 -4.45
C ASN A 196 19.30 -12.59 -3.71
N ASP A 197 20.54 -12.20 -3.42
CA ASP A 197 20.88 -10.96 -2.71
C ASP A 197 21.04 -9.72 -3.63
N LYS A 198 20.55 -9.81 -4.87
CA LYS A 198 20.85 -8.84 -5.94
C LYS A 198 19.82 -7.72 -6.07
N THR A 199 18.77 -7.72 -5.26
CA THR A 199 17.72 -6.69 -5.33
C THR A 199 17.70 -5.79 -4.10
N TRP A 200 17.16 -4.58 -4.28
CA TRP A 200 16.95 -3.64 -3.20
C TRP A 200 15.44 -3.43 -2.99
N PHE A 201 15.07 -3.03 -1.77
CA PHE A 201 13.66 -2.70 -1.48
C PHE A 201 13.24 -1.35 -2.08
N ASP A 202 14.17 -0.39 -2.24
CA ASP A 202 13.87 0.98 -2.73
C ASP A 202 15.14 1.72 -3.15
N MET A 203 14.97 2.98 -3.58
CA MET A 203 16.07 3.85 -4.01
C MET A 203 16.88 4.42 -2.83
N ALA A 204 16.41 4.30 -1.58
CA ALA A 204 17.14 4.72 -0.39
C ALA A 204 18.19 3.71 0.05
N GLY A 205 18.41 2.65 -0.74
CA GLY A 205 19.44 1.65 -0.51
C GLY A 205 19.03 0.58 0.48
N ASN A 206 17.74 0.49 0.83
CA ASN A 206 17.22 -0.58 1.66
C ASN A 206 17.37 -1.91 0.91
N PHE A 207 18.00 -2.91 1.55
CA PHE A 207 18.42 -4.15 0.90
C PHE A 207 18.15 -5.37 1.78
N HIS A 208 18.40 -6.54 1.25
CA HIS A 208 18.28 -7.84 1.93
C HIS A 208 19.43 -8.77 1.54
N SER A 209 19.50 -9.90 2.20
CA SER A 209 20.36 -11.02 1.83
C SER A 209 19.56 -12.13 1.13
N GLU A 210 20.23 -13.20 0.73
CA GLU A 210 19.61 -14.42 0.21
C GLU A 210 18.77 -15.17 1.25
N ALA A 211 18.92 -14.82 2.55
CA ALA A 211 18.10 -15.36 3.62
C ALA A 211 16.71 -14.72 3.75
N LEU A 212 16.37 -13.81 2.82
CA LEU A 212 15.08 -13.12 2.81
C LEU A 212 13.91 -14.12 2.70
N GLN A 213 12.97 -13.97 3.60
CA GLN A 213 11.66 -14.61 3.56
C GLN A 213 10.57 -13.56 3.68
N LEU A 214 9.57 -13.63 2.82
CA LEU A 214 8.43 -12.73 2.85
C LEU A 214 7.15 -13.52 3.08
N VAL A 215 6.24 -12.90 3.83
CA VAL A 215 4.84 -13.32 3.89
C VAL A 215 4.00 -12.14 3.46
N GLU A 216 3.44 -12.22 2.26
CA GLU A 216 2.54 -11.19 1.72
C GLU A 216 1.09 -11.56 2.01
N ARG A 217 0.26 -10.55 2.26
CA ARG A 217 -1.18 -10.68 2.48
C ARG A 217 -1.93 -9.67 1.63
N TYR A 218 -2.84 -10.18 0.82
CA TYR A 218 -3.72 -9.38 -0.05
C TYR A 218 -5.15 -9.54 0.44
N THR A 219 -5.71 -8.48 1.01
CA THR A 219 -7.10 -8.48 1.50
C THR A 219 -7.90 -7.43 0.77
N LEU A 220 -8.91 -7.86 0.01
CA LEU A 220 -9.83 -6.97 -0.69
C LEU A 220 -10.72 -6.27 0.34
N MET A 221 -10.58 -4.96 0.49
CA MET A 221 -11.34 -4.14 1.44
C MET A 221 -12.71 -3.75 0.88
N ASP A 222 -12.73 -3.48 -0.42
CA ASP A 222 -13.89 -3.18 -1.25
C ASP A 222 -13.58 -3.57 -2.70
N ALA A 223 -14.44 -3.23 -3.66
CA ALA A 223 -14.25 -3.59 -5.06
C ALA A 223 -12.98 -2.97 -5.69
N ASP A 224 -12.47 -1.88 -5.12
CA ASP A 224 -11.44 -1.04 -5.74
C ASP A 224 -10.18 -0.87 -4.87
N THR A 225 -10.15 -1.49 -3.68
CA THR A 225 -9.05 -1.32 -2.72
C THR A 225 -8.58 -2.66 -2.17
N ILE A 226 -7.29 -2.98 -2.33
CA ILE A 226 -6.62 -4.09 -1.65
C ILE A 226 -5.75 -3.51 -0.52
N ASN A 227 -5.91 -4.01 0.70
CA ASN A 227 -4.89 -3.86 1.73
C ASN A 227 -3.78 -4.86 1.45
N TYR A 228 -2.58 -4.35 1.20
CA TYR A 228 -1.37 -5.13 0.95
C TYR A 228 -0.43 -5.00 2.13
N GLU A 229 -0.08 -6.13 2.72
CA GLU A 229 0.81 -6.21 3.85
C GLU A 229 1.93 -7.22 3.57
N VAL A 230 3.16 -6.89 3.94
CA VAL A 230 4.33 -7.76 3.79
C VAL A 230 5.08 -7.84 5.09
N THR A 231 5.21 -9.03 5.64
CA THR A 231 6.16 -9.32 6.72
C THR A 231 7.49 -9.71 6.12
N VAL A 232 8.53 -8.99 6.48
CA VAL A 232 9.91 -9.18 6.02
C VAL A 232 10.69 -9.85 7.13
N THR A 233 11.33 -10.97 6.83
CA THR A 233 12.22 -11.70 7.74
C THR A 233 13.54 -11.95 7.03
N ASP A 234 14.62 -11.41 7.56
CA ASP A 234 15.99 -11.69 7.12
C ASP A 234 16.93 -11.51 8.33
N PRO A 235 17.27 -12.61 9.02
CA PRO A 235 18.05 -12.54 10.26
C PRO A 235 19.51 -12.12 10.05
N LYS A 236 20.00 -12.13 8.80
CA LYS A 236 21.35 -11.63 8.49
C LYS A 236 21.38 -10.09 8.47
N VAL A 237 20.28 -9.46 8.02
CA VAL A 237 20.22 -8.01 7.79
C VAL A 237 19.47 -7.29 8.91
N PHE A 238 18.41 -7.90 9.46
CA PHE A 238 17.53 -7.27 10.44
C PHE A 238 17.60 -7.95 11.80
N THR A 239 17.41 -7.17 12.87
CA THR A 239 17.41 -7.66 14.25
C THR A 239 16.12 -8.37 14.65
N ARG A 240 15.04 -8.16 13.90
CA ARG A 240 13.71 -8.80 14.05
C ARG A 240 12.90 -8.69 12.77
N PRO A 241 11.86 -9.49 12.59
CA PRO A 241 10.89 -9.26 11.51
C PRO A 241 10.24 -7.88 11.61
N TRP A 242 9.87 -7.33 10.44
CA TRP A 242 9.19 -6.04 10.33
C TRP A 242 8.17 -6.08 9.19
N THR A 243 7.28 -5.09 9.12
CA THR A 243 6.12 -5.14 8.24
C THR A 243 5.97 -3.87 7.43
N ILE A 244 5.71 -4.03 6.14
CA ILE A 244 5.26 -3.00 5.20
C ILE A 244 3.75 -3.09 5.09
N ARG A 245 3.05 -1.95 5.09
CA ARG A 245 1.61 -1.91 4.83
C ARG A 245 1.25 -0.74 3.94
N MET A 246 0.44 -1.01 2.92
CA MET A 246 -0.06 0.00 1.99
C MET A 246 -1.36 -0.46 1.33
N THR A 247 -1.99 0.41 0.55
CA THR A 247 -3.15 0.06 -0.26
C THR A 247 -2.79 0.06 -1.74
N LEU A 248 -3.35 -0.92 -2.47
CA LEU A 248 -3.37 -0.96 -3.93
C LEU A 248 -4.74 -0.45 -4.37
N GLN A 249 -4.75 0.48 -5.31
CA GLN A 249 -5.97 1.08 -5.85
C GLN A 249 -6.22 0.54 -7.25
N ARG A 250 -7.46 0.13 -7.50
CA ARG A 250 -7.86 -0.34 -8.83
C ARG A 250 -7.81 0.82 -9.83
N GLN A 251 -7.19 0.56 -10.97
CA GLN A 251 -7.17 1.48 -12.09
C GLN A 251 -8.29 1.08 -13.05
N LYS A 252 -9.17 2.04 -13.38
CA LYS A 252 -10.30 1.82 -14.31
C LYS A 252 -9.98 2.52 -15.62
N ASP A 253 -10.47 1.97 -16.72
CA ASP A 253 -10.38 2.57 -18.06
C ASP A 253 -8.93 2.81 -18.53
N VAL A 254 -7.99 1.98 -18.04
CA VAL A 254 -6.59 2.00 -18.44
C VAL A 254 -6.14 0.60 -18.86
N GLY A 255 -5.09 0.53 -19.67
CA GLY A 255 -4.36 -0.70 -20.01
C GLY A 255 -2.97 -0.70 -19.39
N ILE A 256 -2.29 -1.84 -19.45
CA ILE A 256 -0.85 -1.93 -19.20
C ILE A 256 -0.15 -1.44 -20.45
N LEU A 257 0.74 -0.46 -20.30
CA LEU A 257 1.54 0.06 -21.39
C LEU A 257 2.81 -0.77 -21.55
N ASP A 258 3.46 -0.58 -22.68
CA ASP A 258 4.74 -1.18 -23.00
C ASP A 258 5.87 -0.24 -22.52
N TYR A 259 6.36 -0.47 -21.30
CA TYR A 259 7.49 0.27 -20.74
C TYR A 259 8.74 -0.60 -20.79
N GLU A 260 9.58 -0.39 -21.81
CA GLU A 260 10.84 -1.10 -22.01
C GLU A 260 12.01 -0.27 -21.46
N CYS A 261 12.44 -0.62 -20.26
CA CYS A 261 13.47 0.13 -19.54
C CYS A 261 14.81 0.18 -20.29
N THR A 262 15.23 -0.94 -20.86
CA THR A 262 16.53 -1.05 -21.56
C THR A 262 16.55 -0.17 -22.80
N ALA A 263 15.49 -0.20 -23.61
CA ALA A 263 15.38 0.63 -24.80
C ALA A 263 15.41 2.13 -24.45
N MET A 264 14.75 2.52 -23.35
CA MET A 264 14.78 3.92 -22.89
C MET A 264 16.18 4.35 -22.44
N LEU A 265 16.94 3.50 -21.77
CA LEU A 265 18.33 3.82 -21.40
C LEU A 265 19.22 3.98 -22.63
N ASP A 266 19.07 3.11 -23.62
CA ASP A 266 19.82 3.19 -24.88
C ASP A 266 19.50 4.48 -25.63
N GLU A 267 18.23 4.90 -25.71
CA GLU A 267 17.80 6.17 -26.30
C GLU A 267 18.37 7.38 -25.57
N MET A 268 18.55 7.30 -24.24
CA MET A 268 19.19 8.35 -23.44
C MET A 268 20.71 8.33 -23.53
N GLY A 269 21.32 7.39 -24.28
CA GLY A 269 22.76 7.22 -24.41
C GLY A 269 23.44 6.69 -23.14
N VAL A 270 22.65 6.10 -22.24
CA VAL A 270 23.15 5.43 -21.04
C VAL A 270 23.41 3.97 -21.39
N HIS A 271 24.62 3.69 -21.86
CA HIS A 271 25.01 2.32 -22.15
C HIS A 271 25.25 1.54 -20.85
N HIS A 272 24.53 0.44 -20.71
CA HIS A 272 24.70 -0.51 -19.63
C HIS A 272 26.08 -1.14 -19.70
N THR A 273 26.98 -0.71 -18.86
CA THR A 273 28.14 -1.51 -18.49
C THR A 273 27.80 -2.23 -17.19
N TRP A 274 27.14 -3.38 -17.30
CA TRP A 274 27.14 -4.33 -16.20
C TRP A 274 28.59 -4.71 -15.93
N PRO A 275 29.07 -4.69 -14.65
CA PRO A 275 30.37 -5.28 -14.33
C PRO A 275 30.35 -6.73 -14.81
N ARG A 276 31.24 -7.09 -15.74
CA ARG A 276 31.31 -8.46 -16.27
C ARG A 276 32.07 -9.39 -15.31
N ASP A 277 31.77 -9.25 -14.01
CA ASP A 277 32.41 -10.05 -12.97
C ASP A 277 31.99 -11.54 -12.98
N PHE A 278 31.13 -11.91 -13.94
CA PHE A 278 30.76 -13.32 -14.14
C PHE A 278 31.74 -14.12 -14.99
N ASP A 279 32.73 -13.49 -15.59
CA ASP A 279 33.66 -14.15 -16.53
C ASP A 279 35.03 -14.51 -15.90
N GLU A 280 35.32 -14.20 -14.64
CA GLU A 280 36.64 -14.39 -14.03
C GLU A 280 36.74 -15.49 -12.96
N GLU A 281 35.77 -16.43 -12.85
CA GLU A 281 36.01 -17.69 -12.16
C GLU A 281 36.04 -18.87 -13.14
N LYS A 282 37.20 -19.02 -13.83
CA LYS A 282 37.61 -20.27 -14.44
C LYS A 282 39.00 -20.61 -13.98
#